data_e82016dcc491033579c1646e1b68f945
#
_entry.id   e82016dcc491033579c1646e1b68f945
#
_cell.length_a   1.000
_cell.length_b   1.000
_cell.length_c   1.000
_cell.angle_alpha   90.00
_cell.angle_beta   90.00
_cell.angle_gamma   90.00
#
_symmetry.space_group_name_H-M   'P 1'
#
loop_
_entity.id
_entity.type
_entity.pdbx_description
1 polymer ?
#
loop_
_entity_poly.entity_id
_entity_poly.type
_entity_poly.pdbx_seq_one_letter_code
_entity_poly.pdbx_strand_id
1 'polypeptide(L)'
;RQRQMCIRDSYISPDNYRGKDARRGGGTYPNLLDAHSPFQIDGNFGGSAGVAEMLIQSTPESITLLPAIPDDWSEGEVKGLCARGGFTVDFAWKDGKVKSATVTSRSGGSTKLHYNGTTRKLRLKPGQSVDIHLM
;
A
#
# COMPACT_ATOMS: atom_id res chain seq x y z
N ARG A 1 -4.68 3.20 -11.68
CA ARG A 1 -6.05 2.90 -12.15
C ARG A 1 -6.32 1.39 -12.32
N GLN A 2 -5.44 0.64 -12.99
CA GLN A 2 -5.66 -0.81 -13.22
C GLN A 2 -5.66 -1.64 -11.92
N ARG A 3 -4.80 -1.32 -10.94
CA ARG A 3 -4.76 -2.02 -9.64
C ARG A 3 -5.98 -1.73 -8.76
N GLN A 4 -6.50 -0.51 -8.80
CA GLN A 4 -7.78 -0.15 -8.14
C GLN A 4 -8.95 -0.95 -8.69
N MET A 5 -9.01 -1.16 -10.00
CA MET A 5 -10.04 -1.98 -10.64
C MET A 5 -9.98 -3.42 -10.12
N CYS A 6 -8.80 -4.06 -10.08
CA CYS A 6 -8.66 -5.43 -9.62
C CYS A 6 -9.14 -5.64 -8.17
N ILE A 7 -8.85 -4.71 -7.26
CA ILE A 7 -9.31 -4.81 -5.86
C ILE A 7 -10.81 -4.58 -5.75
N ARG A 8 -11.36 -3.60 -6.48
CA ARG A 8 -12.79 -3.29 -6.46
C ARG A 8 -13.64 -4.40 -7.08
N ASP A 9 -13.17 -4.96 -8.19
CA ASP A 9 -13.89 -6.05 -8.90
C ASP A 9 -13.76 -7.40 -8.18
N SER A 10 -12.80 -7.53 -7.26
CA SER A 10 -12.59 -8.75 -6.47
C SER A 10 -13.46 -8.83 -5.22
N TYR A 11 -14.15 -7.74 -4.83
CA TYR A 11 -14.99 -7.74 -3.64
C TYR A 11 -16.34 -8.38 -3.94
N ILE A 12 -16.63 -9.50 -3.30
CA ILE A 12 -17.94 -10.15 -3.35
C ILE A 12 -18.82 -9.48 -2.30
N SER A 13 -19.82 -8.69 -2.75
CA SER A 13 -20.78 -8.09 -1.84
C SER A 13 -21.60 -9.17 -1.11
N PRO A 14 -22.09 -8.88 0.13
CA PRO A 14 -22.98 -9.80 0.85
C PRO A 14 -24.21 -10.26 0.05
N ASP A 15 -24.71 -9.43 -0.85
CA ASP A 15 -25.86 -9.73 -1.69
C ASP A 15 -25.51 -10.75 -2.79
N ASN A 16 -24.31 -10.69 -3.34
CA ASN A 16 -23.81 -11.65 -4.32
C ASN A 16 -23.38 -12.99 -3.69
N TYR A 17 -23.08 -13.01 -2.39
CA TYR A 17 -22.69 -14.22 -1.67
C TYR A 17 -23.83 -15.27 -1.60
N ARG A 18 -25.07 -14.84 -1.63
CA ARG A 18 -26.27 -15.74 -1.60
C ARG A 18 -26.61 -16.34 -2.95
N GLY A 19 -26.01 -15.90 -4.03
CA GLY A 19 -26.24 -16.41 -5.38
C GLY A 19 -25.57 -17.74 -5.65
N LYS A 20 -26.20 -18.61 -6.41
CA LYS A 20 -25.65 -19.91 -6.87
C LYS A 20 -24.39 -19.74 -7.73
N ASP A 21 -24.08 -18.55 -8.17
CA ASP A 21 -22.93 -18.22 -9.04
C ASP A 21 -21.64 -17.83 -8.30
N ALA A 22 -21.67 -17.73 -6.98
CA ALA A 22 -20.46 -17.51 -6.15
C ALA A 22 -19.38 -18.59 -6.33
N ARG A 23 -19.70 -19.69 -7.00
CA ARG A 23 -18.75 -20.78 -7.32
C ARG A 23 -17.99 -20.60 -8.64
N ARG A 24 -18.33 -19.60 -9.45
CA ARG A 24 -17.77 -19.41 -10.80
C ARG A 24 -16.87 -18.19 -10.95
N GLY A 25 -16.84 -17.30 -9.98
CA GLY A 25 -15.95 -16.12 -9.96
C GLY A 25 -15.03 -16.14 -8.75
N GLY A 26 -13.76 -15.86 -8.93
CA GLY A 26 -12.86 -15.54 -7.82
C GLY A 26 -13.25 -14.20 -7.19
N GLY A 27 -12.80 -13.94 -5.97
CA GLY A 27 -13.06 -12.68 -5.28
C GLY A 27 -12.76 -12.78 -3.78
N THR A 28 -13.31 -11.88 -3.00
CA THR A 28 -13.10 -11.82 -1.56
C THR A 28 -14.43 -11.87 -0.83
N TYR A 29 -14.57 -12.78 0.12
CA TYR A 29 -15.73 -12.85 1.01
C TYR A 29 -15.78 -11.65 1.99
N PRO A 30 -16.94 -11.38 2.62
CA PRO A 30 -17.05 -10.32 3.63
C PRO A 30 -16.11 -10.46 4.83
N ASN A 31 -15.64 -11.68 5.11
CA ASN A 31 -14.62 -11.95 6.13
C ASN A 31 -13.17 -11.77 5.60
N LEU A 32 -13.01 -11.19 4.43
CA LEU A 32 -11.75 -10.93 3.75
C LEU A 32 -10.98 -12.17 3.26
N LEU A 33 -11.55 -13.37 3.37
CA LEU A 33 -10.93 -14.56 2.81
C LEU A 33 -11.15 -14.65 1.30
N ASP A 34 -10.18 -15.24 0.61
CA ASP A 34 -10.29 -15.51 -0.82
C ASP A 34 -11.45 -16.46 -1.14
N ALA A 35 -12.23 -16.11 -2.15
CA ALA A 35 -13.43 -16.81 -2.58
C ALA A 35 -13.16 -17.80 -3.72
N HIS A 36 -12.04 -18.51 -3.65
CA HIS A 36 -11.68 -19.56 -4.62
C HIS A 36 -11.96 -20.95 -4.06
N SER A 37 -12.33 -21.89 -4.92
CA SER A 37 -12.52 -23.30 -4.52
C SER A 37 -11.51 -24.20 -5.26
N PRO A 38 -10.59 -24.91 -4.52
CA PRO A 38 -10.39 -24.82 -3.07
C PRO A 38 -9.82 -23.47 -2.63
N PHE A 39 -9.96 -23.13 -1.33
CA PHE A 39 -9.40 -21.91 -0.75
C PHE A 39 -7.90 -21.76 -1.06
N GLN A 40 -7.51 -20.57 -1.51
CA GLN A 40 -6.13 -20.25 -1.87
C GLN A 40 -5.69 -19.00 -1.10
N ILE A 41 -4.82 -19.17 -0.12
CA ILE A 41 -4.29 -18.07 0.70
C ILE A 41 -3.45 -17.05 -0.11
N ASP A 42 -2.92 -17.46 -1.24
CA ASP A 42 -2.18 -16.60 -2.17
C ASP A 42 -3.04 -15.45 -2.72
N GLY A 43 -4.35 -15.66 -2.90
CA GLY A 43 -5.29 -14.59 -3.23
C GLY A 43 -5.34 -13.51 -2.14
N ASN A 44 -5.35 -13.92 -0.87
CA ASN A 44 -5.29 -12.99 0.27
C ASN A 44 -3.97 -12.21 0.30
N PHE A 45 -2.84 -12.89 0.08
CA PHE A 45 -1.53 -12.24 0.03
C PHE A 45 -1.42 -11.28 -1.15
N GLY A 46 -1.94 -11.68 -2.32
CA GLY A 46 -2.01 -10.82 -3.50
C GLY A 46 -2.83 -9.56 -3.27
N GLY A 47 -4.00 -9.69 -2.64
CA GLY A 47 -4.86 -8.56 -2.25
C GLY A 47 -4.16 -7.60 -1.28
N SER A 48 -3.55 -8.14 -0.21
CA SER A 48 -2.81 -7.33 0.77
C SER A 48 -1.59 -6.64 0.14
N ALA A 49 -0.85 -7.34 -0.71
CA ALA A 49 0.26 -6.75 -1.44
C ALA A 49 -0.20 -5.64 -2.40
N GLY A 50 -1.35 -5.83 -3.06
CA GLY A 50 -1.96 -4.81 -3.92
C GLY A 50 -2.29 -3.53 -3.15
N VAL A 51 -2.88 -3.64 -1.96
CA VAL A 51 -3.16 -2.49 -1.08
C VAL A 51 -1.86 -1.80 -0.66
N ALA A 52 -0.85 -2.56 -0.23
CA ALA A 52 0.45 -1.99 0.13
C ALA A 52 1.08 -1.23 -1.04
N GLU A 53 1.02 -1.77 -2.26
CA GLU A 53 1.53 -1.14 -3.47
C GLU A 53 0.76 0.13 -3.89
N MET A 54 -0.48 0.30 -3.44
CA MET A 54 -1.22 1.56 -3.63
C MET A 54 -0.71 2.66 -2.69
N LEU A 55 -0.24 2.29 -1.51
CA LEU A 55 0.25 3.21 -0.49
C LEU A 55 1.74 3.52 -0.67
N ILE A 56 2.56 2.51 -0.98
CA ILE A 56 4.00 2.67 -1.14
C ILE A 56 4.52 1.77 -2.27
N GLN A 57 5.35 2.33 -3.12
CA GLN A 57 6.13 1.57 -4.10
C GLN A 57 7.61 1.84 -3.88
N SER A 58 8.44 0.80 -4.00
CA SER A 58 9.88 0.97 -3.82
C SER A 58 10.70 0.17 -4.81
N THR A 59 11.79 0.79 -5.24
CA THR A 59 12.89 0.17 -5.97
C THR A 59 14.15 0.23 -5.09
N PRO A 60 15.27 -0.40 -5.46
CA PRO A 60 16.53 -0.23 -4.73
C PRO A 60 16.98 1.24 -4.59
N GLU A 61 16.53 2.12 -5.49
CA GLU A 61 17.00 3.50 -5.60
C GLU A 61 15.98 4.54 -5.14
N SER A 62 14.69 4.17 -5.05
CA SER A 62 13.63 5.12 -4.78
C SER A 62 12.44 4.52 -4.02
N ILE A 63 11.76 5.39 -3.28
CA ILE A 63 10.52 5.11 -2.56
C ILE A 63 9.48 6.14 -3.01
N THR A 64 8.32 5.68 -3.44
CA THR A 64 7.20 6.56 -3.86
C THR A 64 6.04 6.36 -2.90
N LEU A 65 5.56 7.44 -2.29
CA LEU A 65 4.41 7.44 -1.39
C LEU A 65 3.14 7.81 -2.16
N LEU A 66 2.05 7.13 -1.84
CA LEU A 66 0.71 7.32 -2.43
C LEU A 66 0.69 7.30 -3.96
N PRO A 67 1.29 6.28 -4.61
CA PRO A 67 1.33 6.25 -6.08
C PRO A 67 -0.04 6.03 -6.71
N ALA A 68 -1.01 5.44 -6.00
CA ALA A 68 -2.30 5.07 -6.54
C ALA A 68 -3.41 5.03 -5.49
N ILE A 69 -3.51 6.05 -4.64
CA ILE A 69 -4.54 6.12 -3.60
C ILE A 69 -5.94 6.33 -4.22
N PRO A 70 -6.99 5.62 -3.74
CA PRO A 70 -8.37 5.89 -4.13
C PRO A 70 -8.86 7.23 -3.60
N ASP A 71 -9.78 7.88 -4.33
CA ASP A 71 -10.37 9.16 -3.93
C ASP A 71 -11.15 9.03 -2.60
N ASP A 72 -11.76 7.87 -2.35
CA ASP A 72 -12.49 7.57 -1.10
C ASP A 72 -11.57 7.52 0.14
N TRP A 73 -10.26 7.35 -0.04
CA TRP A 73 -9.29 7.35 1.05
C TRP A 73 -8.69 8.75 1.22
N SER A 74 -9.56 9.72 1.50
CA SER A 74 -9.18 11.13 1.57
C SER A 74 -8.15 11.43 2.67
N GLU A 75 -8.17 10.68 3.76
CA GLU A 75 -7.21 10.79 4.86
C GLU A 75 -6.87 9.42 5.44
N GLY A 76 -5.70 9.31 6.05
CA GLY A 76 -5.26 8.09 6.70
C GLY A 76 -3.83 8.15 7.21
N GLU A 77 -3.46 7.10 7.90
CA GLU A 77 -2.12 6.89 8.45
C GLU A 77 -1.72 5.42 8.28
N VAL A 78 -0.44 5.21 8.00
CA VAL A 78 0.14 3.87 7.95
C VAL A 78 1.52 3.88 8.59
N LYS A 79 1.84 2.80 9.32
CA LYS A 79 3.11 2.64 10.03
C LYS A 79 3.77 1.31 9.70
N GLY A 80 5.09 1.31 9.69
CA GLY A 80 5.89 0.10 9.57
C GLY A 80 5.96 -0.49 8.16
N LEU A 81 5.61 0.25 7.10
CA LEU A 81 5.75 -0.26 5.75
C LEU A 81 7.22 -0.42 5.37
N CYS A 82 7.58 -1.63 4.97
CA CYS A 82 8.94 -1.94 4.55
C CYS A 82 9.15 -1.57 3.09
N ALA A 83 10.22 -0.82 2.83
CA ALA A 83 10.67 -0.47 1.49
C ALA A 83 12.02 -1.12 1.15
N ARG A 84 12.29 -1.30 -0.13
CA ARG A 84 13.54 -1.87 -0.62
C ARG A 84 14.74 -1.01 -0.18
N GLY A 85 15.88 -1.65 0.04
CA GLY A 85 17.08 -0.99 0.56
C GLY A 85 17.15 -0.93 2.08
N GLY A 86 16.27 -1.65 2.80
CA GLY A 86 16.27 -1.74 4.26
C GLY A 86 15.68 -0.51 4.95
N PHE A 87 14.72 0.14 4.31
CA PHE A 87 13.98 1.26 4.88
C PHE A 87 12.64 0.82 5.45
N THR A 88 12.21 1.48 6.52
CA THR A 88 10.85 1.42 7.08
C THR A 88 10.25 2.81 7.00
N VAL A 89 8.99 2.90 6.60
CA VAL A 89 8.32 4.18 6.36
C VAL A 89 6.99 4.22 7.08
N ASP A 90 6.80 5.28 7.86
CA ASP A 90 5.54 5.67 8.46
C ASP A 90 5.08 6.94 7.77
N PHE A 91 3.82 7.08 7.44
CA PHE A 91 3.32 8.34 6.90
C PHE A 91 1.82 8.52 7.10
N ALA A 92 1.40 9.79 7.12
CA ALA A 92 0.02 10.20 7.15
C ALA A 92 -0.30 11.09 5.96
N TRP A 93 -1.55 11.01 5.50
CA TRP A 93 -2.03 11.82 4.38
C TRP A 93 -3.39 12.43 4.67
N LYS A 94 -3.68 13.50 3.98
CA LYS A 94 -4.97 14.17 3.94
C LYS A 94 -5.18 14.79 2.56
N ASP A 95 -6.41 14.71 2.05
CA ASP A 95 -6.80 15.19 0.73
C ASP A 95 -5.91 14.61 -0.40
N GLY A 96 -5.58 13.29 -0.28
CA GLY A 96 -4.74 12.57 -1.22
C GLY A 96 -3.26 13.02 -1.24
N LYS A 97 -2.81 13.82 -0.26
CA LYS A 97 -1.44 14.32 -0.16
C LYS A 97 -0.78 13.91 1.15
N VAL A 98 0.47 13.47 1.07
CA VAL A 98 1.29 13.20 2.24
C VAL A 98 1.43 14.47 3.08
N LYS A 99 1.14 14.40 4.37
CA LYS A 99 1.28 15.49 5.35
C LYS A 99 2.51 15.32 6.22
N SER A 100 2.79 14.11 6.62
CA SER A 100 3.99 13.77 7.36
C SER A 100 4.52 12.41 6.93
N ALA A 101 5.82 12.23 6.99
CA ALA A 101 6.45 10.93 6.78
C ALA A 101 7.70 10.83 7.65
N THR A 102 7.91 9.64 8.22
CA THR A 102 9.14 9.26 8.92
C THR A 102 9.78 8.11 8.15
N VAL A 103 11.01 8.29 7.73
CA VAL A 103 11.79 7.26 7.04
C VAL A 103 12.92 6.83 7.93
N THR A 104 12.95 5.55 8.30
CA THR A 104 13.98 4.92 9.12
C THR A 104 14.82 3.97 8.29
N SER A 105 16.14 4.06 8.36
CA SER A 105 17.03 3.10 7.72
C SER A 105 17.51 2.05 8.70
N ARG A 106 17.30 0.77 8.39
CA ARG A 106 17.75 -0.36 9.23
C ARG A 106 19.25 -0.63 9.07
N SER A 107 19.75 -0.57 7.86
CA SER A 107 21.12 -0.95 7.49
C SER A 107 21.99 0.21 7.03
N GLY A 108 21.44 1.43 6.98
CA GLY A 108 22.06 2.57 6.31
C GLY A 108 21.87 2.50 4.80
N GLY A 109 21.97 3.64 4.13
CA GLY A 109 21.85 3.70 2.68
C GLY A 109 21.37 5.05 2.17
N SER A 110 21.18 5.10 0.85
CA SER A 110 20.66 6.26 0.16
C SER A 110 19.45 5.88 -0.67
N THR A 111 18.43 6.73 -0.68
CA THR A 111 17.23 6.55 -1.50
C THR A 111 16.68 7.90 -1.96
N LYS A 112 15.83 7.89 -2.98
CA LYS A 112 15.05 9.05 -3.39
C LYS A 112 13.61 8.86 -2.92
N LEU A 113 13.11 9.75 -2.08
CA LEU A 113 11.72 9.74 -1.64
C LEU A 113 10.89 10.65 -2.55
N HIS A 114 9.88 10.06 -3.18
CA HIS A 114 8.92 10.77 -4.04
C HIS A 114 7.57 10.90 -3.33
N TYR A 115 7.08 12.11 -3.19
CA TYR A 115 5.78 12.43 -2.58
C TYR A 115 5.25 13.77 -3.09
N ASN A 116 3.94 13.91 -3.27
CA ASN A 116 3.28 15.15 -3.68
C ASN A 116 3.94 15.85 -4.90
N GLY A 117 4.44 15.09 -5.87
CA GLY A 117 5.19 15.63 -7.01
C GLY A 117 6.62 16.10 -6.70
N THR A 118 7.07 15.97 -5.45
CA THR A 118 8.42 16.38 -5.00
C THR A 118 9.33 15.16 -4.86
N THR A 119 10.62 15.37 -5.05
CA THR A 119 11.65 14.36 -4.84
C THR A 119 12.68 14.84 -3.82
N ARG A 120 12.90 14.07 -2.76
CA ARG A 120 13.91 14.34 -1.75
C ARG A 120 14.94 13.21 -1.71
N LYS A 121 16.22 13.55 -1.85
CA LYS A 121 17.32 12.58 -1.64
C LYS A 121 17.56 12.40 -0.16
N LEU A 122 17.61 11.17 0.30
CA LEU A 122 17.91 10.79 1.67
C LEU A 122 19.18 9.96 1.70
N ARG A 123 20.02 10.24 2.70
CA ARG A 123 21.19 9.41 3.05
C ARG A 123 21.20 9.24 4.56
N LEU A 124 20.95 8.01 5.01
CA LEU A 124 20.78 7.70 6.41
C LEU A 124 21.83 6.69 6.87
N LYS A 125 22.27 6.83 8.12
CA LYS A 125 23.08 5.82 8.79
C LYS A 125 22.20 4.67 9.29
N PRO A 126 22.77 3.51 9.64
CA PRO A 126 22.02 2.45 10.29
C PRO A 126 21.29 2.95 11.55
N GLY A 127 19.99 2.63 11.67
CA GLY A 127 19.13 3.06 12.76
C GLY A 127 18.71 4.54 12.74
N GLN A 128 19.15 5.32 11.77
CA GLN A 128 18.79 6.73 11.67
C GLN A 128 17.40 6.89 11.05
N SER A 129 16.63 7.83 11.60
CA SER A 129 15.35 8.27 11.07
C SER A 129 15.41 9.72 10.61
N VAL A 130 14.56 10.08 9.67
CA VAL A 130 14.30 11.45 9.24
C VAL A 130 12.79 11.69 9.19
N ASP A 131 12.38 12.81 9.80
CA ASP A 131 10.99 13.26 9.77
C ASP A 131 10.81 14.32 8.68
N ILE A 132 9.69 14.24 8.01
CA ILE A 132 9.26 15.14 6.93
C ILE A 132 7.87 15.63 7.30
N HIS A 133 7.76 16.91 7.62
CA HIS A 133 6.49 17.58 7.87
C HIS A 133 6.20 18.52 6.70
N LEU A 134 4.99 18.42 6.18
CA LEU A 134 4.50 19.21 5.06
C LEU A 134 3.30 20.05 5.55
N MET A 135 3.50 21.33 5.55
CA MET A 135 2.42 22.29 5.86
C MET A 135 1.36 22.32 4.77
#